data_145dd6c7cb210fb7a5fd018bfe147c81
#
_entry.id   145dd6c7cb210fb7a5fd018bfe147c81
#
_cell.length_a   1.000
_cell.length_b   1.000
_cell.length_c   1.000
_cell.angle_alpha   90.00
_cell.angle_beta   90.00
_cell.angle_gamma   90.00
#
_symmetry.space_group_name_H-M   'P 1'
#
loop_
_entity.id
_entity.type
_entity.pdbx_description
1 polymer ?
#
loop_
_entity_poly.entity_id
_entity_poly.type
_entity_poly.pdbx_seq_one_letter_code
_entity_poly.pdbx_strand_id
1 'polypeptide(L)'
;QYNLHFINTPIELSPAVGKTPPIVDKYGLIYVIDEEMAEVKADPKKAFPLVIRANVYDCVDVLLSSEWDDDDFTNFQMSKVNIHPHFFQFDNQASDGVITGFSYDQSMRSYTQFTKKMKDGHHVSMPIPMNAKLLKATKPGDKTIEIKMAPHSPTYHVGADIIVGIEVPNGKDARWITNISPDPNKGEAKDGKYKITFSEGMTHAHAADQIVTTEYVRYRWWVDADVGLVFWHDHAFGATTWPHGGIGSTIVEPWGSTYHDPETGELIRSGPVADIHGTEPFAYSRNGSFRELVAQLHDTVPHTAQLVTAGNPPGLTRENAIAAGQSISFQMPSDMLEVAFPHLNGGTHTTGGGFNFRAASLASRLANNKDSSKLFSSKVHGEPSTPMLRAYVGDNIVFRLLHGMQNETHTFVVSGHGYRPERYDKDSRVTNALHIGIAERYDLATTAGGYQSMAGDYLYYDGRTSKLSEGEWGIIRVHDKKQKDLKVLPGNENFAKKAKKVLCPKGAPVKSFSVVAIDKELNFNANTEGEIEVDFERKLLLANAAGKIYALEGEAKQAAADGHMPHPLTLRVNIGDCVKVKLTNRLKSGNASFHANNIAFDPLKSQGINVGNNPGDQTVAPGKSK
;
A
#
# COMPACT_ATOMS: atom_id res chain seq x y z
N GLN A 1 0.54 9.98 -21.49
CA GLN A 1 -0.61 10.59 -20.82
C GLN A 1 -1.34 9.55 -20.00
N TYR A 2 -1.80 9.95 -18.79
CA TYR A 2 -2.67 9.20 -17.91
C TYR A 2 -3.95 10.00 -17.64
N ASN A 3 -5.09 9.36 -17.80
CA ASN A 3 -6.38 9.90 -17.39
C ASN A 3 -6.74 9.23 -16.07
N LEU A 4 -6.72 9.99 -14.99
CA LEU A 4 -6.97 9.51 -13.64
C LEU A 4 -8.32 10.00 -13.13
N HIS A 5 -8.97 9.14 -12.37
CA HIS A 5 -10.15 9.49 -11.59
C HIS A 5 -9.90 9.27 -10.12
N PHE A 6 -10.40 10.18 -9.31
CA PHE A 6 -10.52 9.98 -7.88
C PHE A 6 -11.96 9.58 -7.57
N ILE A 7 -12.16 8.40 -7.01
CA ILE A 7 -13.48 7.80 -6.84
C ILE A 7 -13.73 7.30 -5.41
N ASN A 8 -15.01 7.31 -5.02
CA ASN A 8 -15.47 6.53 -3.88
C ASN A 8 -15.66 5.07 -4.31
N THR A 9 -15.07 4.15 -3.56
CA THR A 9 -15.37 2.73 -3.74
C THR A 9 -15.03 1.99 -2.45
N PRO A 10 -15.83 0.99 -2.02
CA PRO A 10 -15.42 0.15 -0.91
C PRO A 10 -14.08 -0.53 -1.20
N ILE A 11 -13.24 -0.67 -0.20
CA ILE A 11 -11.96 -1.41 -0.28
C ILE A 11 -12.05 -2.64 0.62
N GLU A 12 -11.95 -3.84 0.07
CA GLU A 12 -11.84 -5.05 0.89
C GLU A 12 -10.42 -5.16 1.45
N LEU A 13 -10.25 -4.83 2.71
CA LEU A 13 -8.96 -4.89 3.41
C LEU A 13 -8.57 -6.32 3.78
N SER A 14 -9.52 -7.13 4.21
CA SER A 14 -9.30 -8.55 4.51
C SER A 14 -10.50 -9.37 4.07
N PRO A 15 -10.30 -10.48 3.35
CA PRO A 15 -11.41 -11.36 2.95
C PRO A 15 -12.04 -12.07 4.14
N ALA A 16 -13.22 -12.62 3.93
CA ALA A 16 -13.84 -13.52 4.89
C ALA A 16 -12.94 -14.76 5.12
N VAL A 17 -12.76 -15.16 6.38
CA VAL A 17 -12.00 -16.35 6.76
C VAL A 17 -12.88 -17.25 7.66
N GLY A 18 -13.30 -18.39 7.14
CA GLY A 18 -14.23 -19.27 7.83
C GLY A 18 -15.57 -18.56 8.14
N LYS A 19 -15.86 -18.33 9.43
CA LYS A 19 -17.05 -17.60 9.89
C LYS A 19 -16.80 -16.10 10.13
N THR A 20 -15.56 -15.64 10.03
CA THR A 20 -15.20 -14.23 10.20
C THR A 20 -15.58 -13.50 8.91
N PRO A 21 -16.42 -12.44 8.99
CA PRO A 21 -16.80 -11.67 7.81
C PRO A 21 -15.60 -10.93 7.22
N PRO A 22 -15.68 -10.45 5.97
CA PRO A 22 -14.66 -9.61 5.40
C PRO A 22 -14.58 -8.28 6.14
N ILE A 23 -13.41 -7.68 6.15
CA ILE A 23 -13.19 -6.32 6.65
C ILE A 23 -13.13 -5.40 5.44
N VAL A 24 -13.99 -4.40 5.43
CA VAL A 24 -14.18 -3.50 4.28
C VAL A 24 -14.15 -2.06 4.77
N ASP A 25 -13.28 -1.26 4.18
CA ASP A 25 -13.41 0.19 4.26
C ASP A 25 -14.54 0.61 3.30
N LYS A 26 -15.64 1.07 3.86
CA LYS A 26 -16.83 1.49 3.10
C LYS A 26 -16.66 2.86 2.44
N TYR A 27 -15.68 3.62 2.90
CA TYR A 27 -15.42 5.00 2.49
C TYR A 27 -14.15 5.12 1.65
N GLY A 28 -13.69 4.04 1.05
CA GLY A 28 -12.48 4.05 0.23
C GLY A 28 -12.48 5.17 -0.80
N LEU A 29 -11.37 5.89 -0.86
CA LEU A 29 -11.12 7.06 -1.72
C LEU A 29 -9.83 6.81 -2.49
N ILE A 30 -9.92 6.41 -3.73
CA ILE A 30 -8.75 5.96 -4.49
C ILE A 30 -8.62 6.62 -5.84
N TYR A 31 -7.39 6.65 -6.34
CA TYR A 31 -7.10 6.99 -7.73
C TYR A 31 -7.17 5.72 -8.59
N VAL A 32 -7.77 5.86 -9.75
CA VAL A 32 -7.82 4.79 -10.77
C VAL A 32 -7.54 5.38 -12.15
N ILE A 33 -7.01 4.58 -13.06
CA ILE A 33 -6.95 4.96 -14.48
C ILE A 33 -8.30 4.68 -15.15
N ASP A 34 -8.57 5.40 -16.24
CA ASP A 34 -9.82 5.25 -17.00
C ASP A 34 -10.14 3.80 -17.35
N GLU A 35 -9.12 3.05 -17.77
CA GLU A 35 -9.23 1.68 -18.25
C GLU A 35 -9.69 0.70 -17.15
N GLU A 36 -9.35 0.96 -15.90
CA GLU A 36 -9.61 0.08 -14.75
C GLU A 36 -10.84 0.51 -13.93
N MET A 37 -11.34 1.74 -14.13
CA MET A 37 -12.38 2.34 -13.28
C MET A 37 -13.64 1.47 -13.16
N ALA A 38 -14.13 0.95 -14.27
CA ALA A 38 -15.35 0.15 -14.28
C ALA A 38 -15.20 -1.17 -13.49
N GLU A 39 -14.05 -1.81 -13.63
CA GLU A 39 -13.73 -3.06 -12.92
C GLU A 39 -13.57 -2.83 -11.41
N VAL A 40 -12.87 -1.76 -11.04
CA VAL A 40 -12.65 -1.39 -9.63
C VAL A 40 -13.96 -1.02 -8.93
N LYS A 41 -14.83 -0.27 -9.59
CA LYS A 41 -16.18 0.04 -9.05
C LYS A 41 -17.07 -1.19 -8.89
N ALA A 42 -16.90 -2.20 -9.74
CA ALA A 42 -17.69 -3.43 -9.70
C ALA A 42 -17.21 -4.42 -8.63
N ASP A 43 -15.93 -4.41 -8.29
CA ASP A 43 -15.35 -5.38 -7.35
C ASP A 43 -14.36 -4.71 -6.38
N PRO A 44 -14.71 -4.57 -5.09
CA PRO A 44 -13.83 -3.99 -4.05
C PRO A 44 -12.47 -4.69 -3.92
N LYS A 45 -12.34 -5.91 -4.42
CA LYS A 45 -11.06 -6.66 -4.44
C LYS A 45 -10.09 -6.17 -5.51
N LYS A 46 -10.56 -5.33 -6.42
CA LYS A 46 -9.73 -4.71 -7.46
C LYS A 46 -9.18 -3.33 -7.07
N ALA A 47 -9.62 -2.80 -5.93
CA ALA A 47 -9.08 -1.56 -5.39
C ALA A 47 -7.66 -1.76 -4.86
N PHE A 48 -6.68 -1.10 -5.46
CA PHE A 48 -5.28 -1.04 -5.03
C PHE A 48 -4.78 0.40 -5.06
N PRO A 49 -3.74 0.77 -4.29
CA PRO A 49 -3.05 2.02 -4.51
C PRO A 49 -2.53 2.06 -5.94
N LEU A 50 -2.91 3.08 -6.69
CA LEU A 50 -2.56 3.15 -8.11
C LEU A 50 -1.03 3.20 -8.30
N VAL A 51 -0.53 2.36 -9.19
CA VAL A 51 0.87 2.37 -9.63
C VAL A 51 0.90 2.67 -11.11
N ILE A 52 1.44 3.81 -11.52
CA ILE A 52 1.67 4.17 -12.91
C ILE A 52 3.17 4.06 -13.25
N ARG A 53 3.51 4.11 -14.53
CA ARG A 53 4.86 3.80 -15.01
C ARG A 53 5.37 4.85 -15.98
N ALA A 54 6.64 5.22 -15.83
CA ALA A 54 7.33 6.17 -16.68
C ALA A 54 8.81 5.79 -16.83
N ASN A 55 9.45 6.30 -17.86
CA ASN A 55 10.90 6.20 -18.03
C ASN A 55 11.56 7.57 -17.86
N VAL A 56 12.85 7.55 -17.57
CA VAL A 56 13.67 8.77 -17.61
C VAL A 56 13.48 9.45 -18.98
N TYR A 57 13.34 10.76 -18.98
CA TYR A 57 13.03 11.65 -20.10
C TYR A 57 11.58 11.62 -20.58
N ASP A 58 10.70 10.89 -19.93
CA ASP A 58 9.27 11.04 -20.18
C ASP A 58 8.73 12.36 -19.63
N CYS A 59 7.83 12.98 -20.38
CA CYS A 59 6.94 14.00 -19.88
C CYS A 59 5.63 13.33 -19.48
N VAL A 60 5.41 13.16 -18.20
CA VAL A 60 4.19 12.54 -17.64
C VAL A 60 3.09 13.58 -17.62
N ASP A 61 2.10 13.41 -18.47
CA ASP A 61 0.91 14.24 -18.59
C ASP A 61 -0.27 13.54 -17.90
N VAL A 62 -0.79 14.12 -16.83
CA VAL A 62 -1.88 13.56 -16.02
C VAL A 62 -3.10 14.46 -16.10
N LEU A 63 -4.21 13.93 -16.59
CA LEU A 63 -5.53 14.54 -16.44
C LEU A 63 -6.21 13.90 -15.24
N LEU A 64 -6.45 14.67 -14.20
CA LEU A 64 -7.14 14.22 -12.99
C LEU A 64 -8.57 14.79 -12.95
N SER A 65 -9.54 13.91 -12.77
CA SER A 65 -10.94 14.22 -12.50
C SER A 65 -11.41 13.55 -11.23
N SER A 66 -12.53 14.02 -10.65
CA SER A 66 -13.09 13.46 -9.43
C SER A 66 -14.56 13.11 -9.60
N GLU A 67 -14.92 11.92 -9.11
CA GLU A 67 -16.31 11.51 -8.88
C GLU A 67 -16.61 11.35 -7.38
N TRP A 68 -15.76 11.89 -6.52
CA TRP A 68 -15.93 11.80 -5.07
C TRP A 68 -17.28 12.39 -4.65
N ASP A 69 -18.11 11.56 -4.04
CA ASP A 69 -19.44 11.95 -3.56
C ASP A 69 -19.38 12.28 -2.07
N ASP A 70 -19.56 13.58 -1.75
CA ASP A 70 -19.54 14.07 -0.36
C ASP A 70 -20.75 13.66 0.46
N ASP A 71 -21.80 13.13 -0.16
CA ASP A 71 -23.03 12.73 0.55
C ASP A 71 -22.73 11.66 1.61
N ASP A 72 -21.64 10.89 1.46
CA ASP A 72 -21.19 9.90 2.42
C ASP A 72 -20.44 10.52 3.61
N PHE A 73 -19.95 11.74 3.47
CA PHE A 73 -19.25 12.53 4.48
C PHE A 73 -20.07 13.76 4.88
N THR A 74 -21.21 13.55 5.48
CA THR A 74 -22.28 14.54 5.73
C THR A 74 -21.86 15.83 6.44
N ASN A 75 -20.63 15.92 6.93
CA ASN A 75 -20.12 17.07 7.67
C ASN A 75 -18.94 17.79 7.00
N PHE A 76 -18.44 17.32 5.87
CA PHE A 76 -17.32 17.95 5.18
C PHE A 76 -17.73 18.54 3.83
N GLN A 77 -17.70 19.85 3.74
CA GLN A 77 -17.96 20.60 2.50
C GLN A 77 -16.75 20.63 1.55
N MET A 78 -15.77 19.72 1.73
CA MET A 78 -14.50 19.77 1.03
C MET A 78 -14.27 18.48 0.26
N SER A 79 -14.87 18.36 -0.91
CA SER A 79 -14.62 17.28 -1.87
C SER A 79 -13.49 17.60 -2.85
N LYS A 80 -12.65 18.57 -2.53
CA LYS A 80 -11.49 18.88 -3.36
C LYS A 80 -10.42 17.83 -3.20
N VAL A 81 -9.85 17.43 -4.32
CA VAL A 81 -8.74 16.48 -4.41
C VAL A 81 -7.72 16.96 -5.41
N ASN A 82 -6.49 16.55 -5.21
CA ASN A 82 -5.37 16.86 -6.11
C ASN A 82 -4.33 15.73 -6.10
N ILE A 83 -3.19 15.94 -6.72
CA ILE A 83 -2.02 15.06 -6.61
C ILE A 83 -0.80 15.92 -6.34
N HIS A 84 -0.10 15.63 -5.25
CA HIS A 84 1.24 16.14 -4.97
C HIS A 84 2.27 15.02 -5.21
N PRO A 85 3.14 15.14 -6.24
CA PRO A 85 4.19 14.18 -6.50
C PRO A 85 5.48 14.54 -5.77
N HIS A 86 6.24 13.53 -5.39
CA HIS A 86 7.60 13.70 -4.89
C HIS A 86 8.62 13.44 -6.02
N PHE A 87 9.80 14.04 -5.95
CA PHE A 87 10.97 13.78 -6.81
C PHE A 87 10.85 14.03 -8.31
N PHE A 88 9.72 14.46 -8.83
CA PHE A 88 9.63 14.93 -10.21
C PHE A 88 10.03 16.40 -10.32
N GLN A 89 10.46 16.81 -11.53
CA GLN A 89 10.49 18.22 -11.86
C GLN A 89 9.11 18.65 -12.35
N PHE A 90 8.62 19.74 -11.78
CA PHE A 90 7.30 20.28 -12.09
C PHE A 90 7.28 21.82 -11.92
N ASP A 91 6.31 22.45 -12.52
CA ASP A 91 5.99 23.85 -12.27
C ASP A 91 5.27 23.98 -10.92
N ASN A 92 5.90 24.59 -9.93
CA ASN A 92 5.35 24.78 -8.59
C ASN A 92 4.01 25.55 -8.59
N GLN A 93 3.77 26.38 -9.59
CA GLN A 93 2.52 27.14 -9.68
C GLN A 93 1.36 26.33 -10.23
N ALA A 94 1.61 25.28 -11.04
CA ALA A 94 0.57 24.61 -11.81
C ALA A 94 0.61 23.07 -11.76
N SER A 95 1.67 22.44 -11.26
CA SER A 95 1.83 20.99 -11.31
C SER A 95 2.41 20.36 -10.03
N ASP A 96 2.47 21.14 -8.94
CA ASP A 96 2.91 20.70 -7.61
C ASP A 96 1.79 19.99 -6.83
N GLY A 97 0.54 20.40 -7.04
CA GLY A 97 -0.59 19.95 -6.22
C GLY A 97 -0.71 20.65 -4.86
N VAL A 98 0.30 21.38 -4.43
CA VAL A 98 0.28 22.14 -3.17
C VAL A 98 -0.13 23.59 -3.44
N ILE A 99 -1.17 24.07 -2.76
CA ILE A 99 -1.65 25.44 -2.92
C ILE A 99 -0.88 26.33 -1.95
N THR A 100 0.13 27.04 -2.43
CA THR A 100 0.98 27.92 -1.63
C THR A 100 1.22 29.26 -2.31
N GLY A 101 1.28 30.34 -1.51
CA GLY A 101 1.63 31.67 -1.99
C GLY A 101 0.81 32.12 -3.19
N PHE A 102 1.45 32.29 -4.33
CA PHE A 102 0.84 32.74 -5.58
C PHE A 102 0.53 31.59 -6.56
N SER A 103 0.56 30.32 -6.12
CA SER A 103 0.22 29.19 -6.98
C SER A 103 -1.27 29.22 -7.38
N TYR A 104 -1.57 28.60 -8.51
CA TYR A 104 -2.96 28.33 -8.90
C TYR A 104 -3.60 27.34 -7.92
N ASP A 105 -4.93 27.31 -7.89
CA ASP A 105 -5.67 26.23 -7.24
C ASP A 105 -5.56 24.97 -8.08
N GLN A 106 -4.71 24.06 -7.65
CA GLN A 106 -4.37 22.83 -8.34
C GLN A 106 -5.20 21.65 -7.82
N SER A 107 -6.40 21.92 -7.34
CA SER A 107 -7.37 20.92 -6.90
C SER A 107 -8.69 21.07 -7.65
N MET A 108 -9.44 19.99 -7.75
CA MET A 108 -10.77 20.01 -8.37
C MET A 108 -11.81 19.39 -7.45
N ARG A 109 -13.06 19.72 -7.70
CA ARG A 109 -14.23 19.09 -7.09
C ARG A 109 -14.75 17.97 -7.98
N SER A 110 -15.65 17.17 -7.41
CA SER A 110 -16.35 16.18 -8.20
C SER A 110 -17.24 16.82 -9.26
N TYR A 111 -17.08 16.42 -10.50
CA TYR A 111 -17.97 16.85 -11.58
C TYR A 111 -19.39 16.27 -11.43
N THR A 112 -19.58 15.20 -10.64
CA THR A 112 -20.89 14.59 -10.40
C THR A 112 -21.74 15.36 -9.38
N GLN A 113 -21.12 16.11 -8.47
CA GLN A 113 -21.83 16.89 -7.45
C GLN A 113 -22.75 17.97 -8.03
N PHE A 114 -22.37 18.55 -9.17
CA PHE A 114 -23.15 19.61 -9.82
C PHE A 114 -24.35 19.09 -10.61
N THR A 115 -24.49 17.78 -10.72
CA THR A 115 -25.59 17.13 -11.44
C THR A 115 -26.68 16.57 -10.52
N LYS A 116 -26.39 16.38 -9.23
CA LYS A 116 -27.35 15.87 -8.24
C LYS A 116 -28.08 17.02 -7.56
N LYS A 117 -29.42 16.93 -7.49
CA LYS A 117 -30.22 17.75 -6.56
C LYS A 117 -29.97 17.20 -5.15
N MET A 118 -29.52 18.06 -4.24
CA MET A 118 -29.44 17.73 -2.82
C MET A 118 -30.81 17.34 -2.29
N LYS A 119 -30.94 16.15 -1.69
CA LYS A 119 -32.24 15.58 -1.29
C LYS A 119 -32.80 16.09 0.02
N ASP A 120 -32.03 16.73 0.86
CA ASP A 120 -32.37 16.97 2.28
C ASP A 120 -32.32 18.41 2.77
N GLY A 121 -32.32 19.37 1.85
CA GLY A 121 -32.58 20.78 2.20
C GLY A 121 -31.46 21.48 2.99
N HIS A 122 -30.34 20.86 3.22
CA HIS A 122 -29.17 21.53 3.77
C HIS A 122 -28.50 22.36 2.68
N HIS A 123 -28.54 23.66 2.85
CA HIS A 123 -27.85 24.63 2.01
C HIS A 123 -26.33 24.50 2.24
N VAL A 124 -25.70 23.61 1.52
CA VAL A 124 -24.34 23.88 1.09
C VAL A 124 -24.47 25.07 0.16
N SER A 125 -23.72 26.16 0.40
CA SER A 125 -23.62 27.22 -0.58
C SER A 125 -23.09 26.58 -1.85
N MET A 126 -23.99 26.28 -2.78
CA MET A 126 -23.65 25.64 -4.04
C MET A 126 -22.64 26.54 -4.73
N PRO A 127 -21.44 26.06 -5.00
CA PRO A 127 -20.61 26.76 -5.95
C PRO A 127 -21.39 26.84 -7.26
N ILE A 128 -21.15 27.88 -7.99
CA ILE A 128 -21.71 28.09 -9.33
C ILE A 128 -21.45 26.82 -10.14
N PRO A 129 -22.47 26.26 -10.82
CA PRO A 129 -22.29 25.05 -11.60
C PRO A 129 -21.17 25.23 -12.63
N MET A 130 -20.14 24.40 -12.53
CA MET A 130 -18.98 24.45 -13.42
C MET A 130 -19.16 23.57 -14.66
N ASN A 131 -20.22 22.78 -14.68
CA ASN A 131 -20.52 21.87 -15.77
C ASN A 131 -21.48 22.51 -16.80
N ALA A 132 -21.15 22.29 -18.06
CA ALA A 132 -22.06 22.52 -19.18
C ALA A 132 -22.40 21.19 -19.85
N LYS A 133 -23.35 21.22 -20.75
CA LYS A 133 -23.69 20.08 -21.60
C LYS A 133 -23.45 20.40 -23.06
N LEU A 134 -22.91 19.45 -23.78
CA LEU A 134 -22.74 19.52 -25.22
C LEU A 134 -24.11 19.44 -25.90
N LEU A 135 -24.46 20.45 -26.71
CA LEU A 135 -25.75 20.52 -27.39
C LEU A 135 -25.82 19.67 -28.63
N LYS A 136 -24.70 19.42 -29.29
CA LYS A 136 -24.60 18.65 -30.52
C LYS A 136 -23.40 17.74 -30.49
N ALA A 137 -23.53 16.57 -31.09
CA ALA A 137 -22.39 15.67 -31.28
C ALA A 137 -21.27 16.34 -32.08
N THR A 138 -20.00 15.99 -31.75
CA THR A 138 -18.81 16.44 -32.44
C THR A 138 -18.08 15.28 -33.10
N LYS A 139 -17.16 15.61 -34.01
CA LYS A 139 -16.29 14.67 -34.71
C LYS A 139 -14.84 15.03 -34.48
N PRO A 140 -13.91 14.07 -34.62
CA PRO A 140 -12.49 14.40 -34.68
C PRO A 140 -12.18 15.50 -35.70
N GLY A 141 -11.39 16.47 -35.30
CA GLY A 141 -11.04 17.65 -36.09
C GLY A 141 -11.95 18.87 -35.88
N ASP A 142 -13.12 18.73 -35.26
CA ASP A 142 -14.01 19.87 -34.98
C ASP A 142 -13.31 20.82 -33.98
N LYS A 143 -13.24 22.10 -34.38
CA LYS A 143 -12.65 23.18 -33.53
C LYS A 143 -13.70 24.00 -32.78
N THR A 144 -14.96 23.69 -32.94
CA THR A 144 -16.04 24.41 -32.29
C THR A 144 -17.07 23.46 -31.70
N ILE A 145 -17.59 23.84 -30.54
CA ILE A 145 -18.69 23.14 -29.88
C ILE A 145 -19.80 24.13 -29.54
N GLU A 146 -21.01 23.62 -29.42
CA GLU A 146 -22.14 24.34 -28.83
C GLU A 146 -22.47 23.74 -27.49
N ILE A 147 -22.53 24.54 -26.45
CA ILE A 147 -22.78 24.10 -25.07
C ILE A 147 -23.97 24.84 -24.46
N LYS A 148 -24.60 24.24 -23.44
CA LYS A 148 -25.54 24.90 -22.56
C LYS A 148 -24.95 24.99 -21.16
N MET A 149 -24.70 26.20 -20.68
CA MET A 149 -24.23 26.50 -19.32
C MET A 149 -25.41 26.97 -18.45
N ALA A 150 -25.27 26.74 -17.14
CA ALA A 150 -26.10 27.40 -16.15
C ALA A 150 -25.74 28.90 -16.07
N PRO A 151 -26.68 29.75 -15.63
CA PRO A 151 -26.38 31.16 -15.37
C PRO A 151 -25.21 31.33 -14.39
N HIS A 152 -24.42 32.37 -14.60
CA HIS A 152 -23.29 32.74 -13.73
C HIS A 152 -22.15 31.70 -13.63
N SER A 153 -21.79 31.03 -14.73
CA SER A 153 -20.61 30.13 -14.80
C SER A 153 -19.36 30.93 -15.22
N PRO A 154 -18.60 31.51 -14.27
CA PRO A 154 -17.51 32.47 -14.57
C PRO A 154 -16.25 31.80 -15.11
N THR A 155 -16.16 30.49 -15.08
CA THR A 155 -14.96 29.74 -15.44
C THR A 155 -14.77 29.54 -16.94
N TYR A 156 -15.82 29.75 -17.73
CA TYR A 156 -15.73 29.68 -19.18
C TYR A 156 -15.37 31.04 -19.77
N HIS A 157 -14.12 31.22 -20.09
CA HIS A 157 -13.60 32.45 -20.71
C HIS A 157 -12.49 32.13 -21.71
N VAL A 158 -12.15 33.07 -22.57
CA VAL A 158 -11.01 32.93 -23.46
C VAL A 158 -9.72 32.73 -22.65
N GLY A 159 -8.95 31.70 -23.01
CA GLY A 159 -7.76 31.30 -22.27
C GLY A 159 -8.01 30.26 -21.17
N ALA A 160 -9.27 29.91 -20.87
CA ALA A 160 -9.55 28.77 -20.00
C ALA A 160 -9.31 27.46 -20.74
N ASP A 161 -8.82 26.46 -20.02
CA ASP A 161 -8.75 25.08 -20.48
C ASP A 161 -10.01 24.34 -20.00
N ILE A 162 -10.68 23.62 -20.89
CA ILE A 162 -11.88 22.83 -20.57
C ILE A 162 -11.77 21.42 -21.12
N ILE A 163 -12.43 20.49 -20.45
CA ILE A 163 -12.51 19.10 -20.88
C ILE A 163 -13.91 18.80 -21.42
N VAL A 164 -13.98 18.11 -22.53
CA VAL A 164 -15.18 17.59 -23.16
C VAL A 164 -15.24 16.09 -22.98
N GLY A 165 -16.38 15.55 -22.52
CA GLY A 165 -16.55 14.10 -22.28
C GLY A 165 -15.78 13.60 -21.08
N ILE A 166 -15.75 14.33 -19.98
CA ILE A 166 -15.03 13.97 -18.75
C ILE A 166 -15.44 12.59 -18.21
N GLU A 167 -16.69 12.21 -18.41
CA GLU A 167 -17.28 10.93 -18.01
C GLU A 167 -16.98 9.77 -18.98
N VAL A 168 -16.34 10.04 -20.12
CA VAL A 168 -16.11 9.03 -21.17
C VAL A 168 -14.71 8.43 -21.00
N PRO A 169 -14.58 7.14 -20.68
CA PRO A 169 -13.28 6.48 -20.62
C PRO A 169 -12.55 6.57 -21.95
N ASN A 170 -11.27 6.95 -21.94
CA ASN A 170 -10.40 7.07 -23.12
C ASN A 170 -10.95 7.94 -24.26
N GLY A 171 -11.94 8.77 -23.99
CA GLY A 171 -12.60 9.63 -24.98
C GLY A 171 -12.64 11.10 -24.59
N LYS A 172 -11.69 11.59 -23.78
CA LYS A 172 -11.67 12.96 -23.26
C LYS A 172 -10.84 13.88 -24.15
N ASP A 173 -11.32 15.09 -24.32
CA ASP A 173 -10.61 16.15 -25.01
C ASP A 173 -10.45 17.40 -24.15
N ALA A 174 -9.25 17.67 -23.64
CA ALA A 174 -8.89 18.91 -22.97
C ALA A 174 -8.42 19.95 -24.00
N ARG A 175 -9.04 21.15 -24.02
CA ARG A 175 -8.82 22.16 -25.05
C ARG A 175 -8.89 23.58 -24.51
N TRP A 176 -7.97 24.44 -24.98
CA TRP A 176 -7.96 25.86 -24.70
C TRP A 176 -9.04 26.61 -25.50
N ILE A 177 -9.81 27.43 -24.80
CA ILE A 177 -10.81 28.32 -25.39
C ILE A 177 -10.11 29.51 -26.05
N THR A 178 -10.28 29.65 -27.35
CA THR A 178 -9.77 30.81 -28.11
C THR A 178 -10.87 31.85 -28.38
N ASN A 179 -12.12 31.43 -28.40
CA ASN A 179 -13.26 32.32 -28.51
C ASN A 179 -14.53 31.69 -27.87
N ILE A 180 -15.36 32.53 -27.29
CA ILE A 180 -16.69 32.17 -26.77
C ILE A 180 -17.70 33.19 -27.19
N SER A 181 -18.85 32.78 -27.75
CA SER A 181 -19.89 33.66 -28.26
C SER A 181 -21.27 33.16 -27.86
N PRO A 182 -22.14 34.01 -27.29
CA PRO A 182 -21.83 35.39 -26.86
C PRO A 182 -20.78 35.39 -25.75
N ASP A 183 -20.10 36.51 -25.54
CA ASP A 183 -19.12 36.69 -24.48
C ASP A 183 -19.82 36.71 -23.12
N PRO A 184 -19.56 35.73 -22.23
CA PRO A 184 -20.24 35.65 -20.93
C PRO A 184 -19.94 36.85 -20.01
N ASN A 185 -18.81 37.56 -20.23
CA ASN A 185 -18.46 38.75 -19.48
C ASN A 185 -19.28 39.98 -19.88
N LYS A 186 -19.99 39.93 -21.03
CA LYS A 186 -20.86 41.01 -21.53
C LYS A 186 -22.32 40.75 -21.28
N GLY A 187 -22.66 39.66 -20.60
CA GLY A 187 -24.02 39.27 -20.26
C GLY A 187 -24.31 37.81 -20.59
N GLU A 188 -25.36 37.30 -20.03
CA GLU A 188 -25.77 35.90 -20.25
C GLU A 188 -26.33 35.69 -21.65
N ALA A 189 -26.00 34.54 -22.22
CA ALA A 189 -26.57 34.12 -23.49
C ALA A 189 -28.08 33.84 -23.34
N LYS A 190 -28.83 34.18 -24.34
CA LYS A 190 -30.23 33.78 -24.43
C LYS A 190 -30.35 32.25 -24.36
N ASP A 191 -31.14 31.74 -23.47
CA ASP A 191 -31.34 30.33 -23.20
C ASP A 191 -30.05 29.58 -22.71
N GLY A 192 -29.01 30.29 -22.25
CA GLY A 192 -27.74 29.71 -21.75
C GLY A 192 -26.88 29.03 -22.82
N LYS A 193 -27.08 29.34 -24.10
CA LYS A 193 -26.37 28.68 -25.22
C LYS A 193 -25.16 29.47 -25.64
N TYR A 194 -24.02 28.79 -25.70
CA TYR A 194 -22.75 29.39 -26.10
C TYR A 194 -22.08 28.53 -27.18
N LYS A 195 -21.37 29.20 -28.08
CA LYS A 195 -20.46 28.56 -29.03
C LYS A 195 -19.03 28.81 -28.61
N ILE A 196 -18.29 27.73 -28.39
CA ILE A 196 -16.90 27.76 -27.99
C ILE A 196 -16.02 27.35 -29.19
N THR A 197 -14.90 28.07 -29.38
CA THR A 197 -13.89 27.75 -30.37
C THR A 197 -12.58 27.44 -29.65
N PHE A 198 -11.85 26.44 -30.15
CA PHE A 198 -10.60 25.95 -29.61
C PHE A 198 -9.42 26.23 -30.52
N SER A 199 -8.21 26.22 -29.94
CA SER A 199 -6.95 26.31 -30.68
C SER A 199 -6.75 25.10 -31.60
N GLU A 200 -7.15 23.91 -31.10
CA GLU A 200 -6.98 22.63 -31.78
C GLU A 200 -8.31 21.90 -31.92
N GLY A 201 -8.41 21.02 -32.92
CA GLY A 201 -9.59 20.19 -33.11
C GLY A 201 -9.73 19.09 -32.07
N MET A 202 -10.94 18.56 -31.92
CA MET A 202 -11.20 17.38 -31.10
C MET A 202 -10.41 16.19 -31.61
N THR A 203 -9.91 15.37 -30.69
CA THR A 203 -9.27 14.10 -31.02
C THR A 203 -10.30 12.98 -31.12
N HIS A 204 -11.36 13.08 -30.32
CA HIS A 204 -12.41 12.08 -30.22
C HIS A 204 -13.76 12.62 -30.73
N ALA A 205 -14.68 11.69 -31.01
CA ALA A 205 -16.07 12.01 -31.24
C ALA A 205 -16.82 12.07 -29.90
N HIS A 206 -17.65 13.09 -29.72
CA HIS A 206 -18.45 13.26 -28.53
C HIS A 206 -19.95 13.27 -28.88
N ALA A 207 -20.73 12.58 -28.04
CA ALA A 207 -22.19 12.60 -28.19
C ALA A 207 -22.80 13.90 -27.62
N ALA A 208 -24.00 14.26 -28.08
CA ALA A 208 -24.77 15.28 -27.41
C ALA A 208 -25.03 14.87 -25.94
N ASP A 209 -25.25 15.87 -25.07
CA ASP A 209 -25.46 15.75 -23.62
C ASP A 209 -24.24 15.32 -22.80
N GLN A 210 -23.11 15.03 -23.41
CA GLN A 210 -21.86 14.82 -22.67
C GLN A 210 -21.45 16.08 -21.89
N ILE A 211 -20.77 15.84 -20.76
CA ILE A 211 -20.35 16.89 -19.84
C ILE A 211 -19.17 17.64 -20.43
N VAL A 212 -19.25 18.97 -20.32
CA VAL A 212 -18.15 19.89 -20.59
C VAL A 212 -17.87 20.65 -19.29
N THR A 213 -16.64 20.65 -18.81
CA THR A 213 -16.33 21.22 -17.49
C THR A 213 -14.92 21.78 -17.40
N THR A 214 -14.73 22.67 -16.43
CA THR A 214 -13.43 23.13 -15.97
C THR A 214 -12.96 22.43 -14.68
N GLU A 215 -13.79 21.52 -14.11
CA GLU A 215 -13.49 20.78 -12.89
C GLU A 215 -12.59 19.58 -13.17
N TYR A 216 -11.36 19.85 -13.50
CA TYR A 216 -10.27 18.89 -13.60
C TYR A 216 -8.94 19.61 -13.40
N VAL A 217 -7.87 18.85 -13.14
CA VAL A 217 -6.51 19.37 -13.08
C VAL A 217 -5.65 18.60 -14.07
N ARG A 218 -4.77 19.33 -14.75
CA ARG A 218 -3.77 18.77 -15.63
C ARG A 218 -2.40 19.03 -15.06
N TYR A 219 -1.68 17.94 -14.70
CA TYR A 219 -0.31 18.00 -14.24
C TYR A 219 0.64 17.62 -15.36
N ARG A 220 1.80 18.25 -15.38
CA ARG A 220 2.94 17.86 -16.23
C ARG A 220 4.18 17.75 -15.38
N TRP A 221 4.73 16.55 -15.39
CA TRP A 221 5.92 16.22 -14.63
C TRP A 221 7.03 15.79 -15.58
N TRP A 222 8.21 16.34 -15.39
CA TRP A 222 9.38 15.96 -16.14
C TRP A 222 10.19 14.94 -15.35
N VAL A 223 10.46 13.79 -15.95
CA VAL A 223 11.24 12.71 -15.35
C VAL A 223 12.68 12.87 -15.79
N ASP A 224 13.50 13.58 -15.04
CA ASP A 224 14.88 13.93 -15.40
C ASP A 224 15.92 12.96 -14.86
N ALA A 225 15.56 12.10 -13.90
CA ALA A 225 16.48 11.17 -13.24
C ALA A 225 15.82 9.81 -12.97
N ASP A 226 16.63 8.77 -12.88
CA ASP A 226 16.22 7.44 -12.47
C ASP A 226 16.03 7.41 -10.95
N VAL A 227 14.83 7.77 -10.51
CA VAL A 227 14.45 7.87 -9.11
C VAL A 227 13.75 6.62 -8.57
N GLY A 228 13.50 5.63 -9.43
CA GLY A 228 12.82 4.40 -9.03
C GLY A 228 11.37 4.64 -8.61
N LEU A 229 11.00 4.26 -7.40
CA LEU A 229 9.67 4.50 -6.85
C LEU A 229 9.46 5.96 -6.49
N VAL A 230 8.43 6.58 -7.01
CA VAL A 230 7.97 7.93 -6.68
C VAL A 230 6.64 7.84 -5.95
N PHE A 231 6.54 8.47 -4.81
CA PHE A 231 5.31 8.61 -4.04
C PHE A 231 4.53 9.83 -4.51
N TRP A 232 3.21 9.73 -4.57
CA TRP A 232 2.31 10.87 -4.71
C TRP A 232 0.98 10.62 -3.97
N HIS A 233 0.33 11.70 -3.59
CA HIS A 233 -0.85 11.63 -2.73
C HIS A 233 -1.72 12.87 -2.88
N ASP A 234 -2.95 12.81 -2.36
CA ASP A 234 -3.77 14.00 -2.18
C ASP A 234 -3.15 14.94 -1.13
N HIS A 235 -3.04 16.20 -1.46
CA HIS A 235 -2.55 17.24 -0.56
C HIS A 235 -3.61 18.32 -0.26
N ALA A 236 -4.79 18.22 -0.88
CA ALA A 236 -5.90 19.13 -0.60
C ALA A 236 -6.55 18.79 0.75
N PHE A 237 -6.78 17.52 1.02
CA PHE A 237 -7.38 17.05 2.26
C PHE A 237 -6.79 15.70 2.72
N GLY A 238 -5.48 15.59 2.73
CA GLY A 238 -4.74 14.37 2.99
C GLY A 238 -5.06 13.70 4.33
N ALA A 239 -5.38 14.47 5.37
CA ALA A 239 -5.78 13.91 6.67
C ALA A 239 -7.01 12.98 6.59
N THR A 240 -7.88 13.21 5.60
CA THR A 240 -9.05 12.36 5.33
C THR A 240 -8.79 11.33 4.25
N THR A 241 -8.17 11.75 3.15
CA THR A 241 -8.09 10.92 1.95
C THR A 241 -7.04 9.83 2.05
N TRP A 242 -5.90 10.07 2.73
CA TRP A 242 -4.84 9.07 2.85
C TRP A 242 -5.29 7.80 3.60
N PRO A 243 -5.92 7.89 4.79
CA PRO A 243 -6.40 6.70 5.50
C PRO A 243 -7.37 5.86 4.67
N HIS A 244 -8.07 6.48 3.72
CA HIS A 244 -9.03 5.84 2.83
C HIS A 244 -8.48 5.49 1.46
N GLY A 245 -7.17 5.72 1.20
CA GLY A 245 -6.52 5.29 -0.04
C GLY A 245 -6.15 6.40 -1.02
N GLY A 246 -6.20 7.69 -0.62
CA GLY A 246 -5.82 8.84 -1.44
C GLY A 246 -4.32 8.93 -1.72
N ILE A 247 -3.71 7.83 -2.11
CA ILE A 247 -2.28 7.65 -2.36
C ILE A 247 -2.03 6.86 -3.65
N GLY A 248 -0.84 7.01 -4.20
CA GLY A 248 -0.38 6.21 -5.31
C GLY A 248 1.12 6.36 -5.54
N SER A 249 1.59 5.75 -6.60
CA SER A 249 3.01 5.80 -6.94
C SER A 249 3.25 5.78 -8.45
N THR A 250 4.44 6.22 -8.83
CA THR A 250 4.98 6.05 -10.17
C THR A 250 6.28 5.28 -10.09
N ILE A 251 6.45 4.28 -10.93
CA ILE A 251 7.71 3.60 -11.11
C ILE A 251 8.45 4.26 -12.27
N VAL A 252 9.66 4.72 -11.99
CA VAL A 252 10.57 5.32 -12.97
C VAL A 252 11.75 4.38 -13.20
N GLU A 253 11.99 4.06 -14.46
CA GLU A 253 13.12 3.24 -14.89
C GLU A 253 13.95 3.98 -15.97
N PRO A 254 15.18 3.55 -16.24
CA PRO A 254 16.00 4.10 -17.30
C PRO A 254 15.27 4.13 -18.65
N TRP A 255 15.60 5.10 -19.47
CA TRP A 255 15.03 5.27 -20.80
C TRP A 255 15.07 3.99 -21.63
N GLY A 256 13.93 3.65 -22.25
CA GLY A 256 13.78 2.46 -23.08
C GLY A 256 13.42 1.18 -22.31
N SER A 257 13.27 1.24 -21.00
CA SER A 257 12.73 0.12 -20.21
C SER A 257 11.27 -0.16 -20.56
N THR A 258 10.86 -1.43 -20.48
CA THR A 258 9.48 -1.86 -20.75
C THR A 258 8.94 -2.66 -19.57
N TYR A 259 7.64 -2.57 -19.36
CA TYR A 259 6.92 -3.14 -18.24
C TYR A 259 5.94 -4.18 -18.74
N HIS A 260 6.01 -5.38 -18.19
CA HIS A 260 5.22 -6.51 -18.66
C HIS A 260 4.48 -7.18 -17.51
N ASP A 261 3.29 -7.68 -17.80
CA ASP A 261 2.57 -8.56 -16.90
C ASP A 261 3.34 -9.89 -16.74
N PRO A 262 3.63 -10.34 -15.51
CA PRO A 262 4.44 -11.54 -15.30
C PRO A 262 3.77 -12.85 -15.75
N GLU A 263 2.46 -12.86 -15.91
CA GLU A 263 1.70 -14.05 -16.31
C GLU A 263 1.51 -14.13 -17.82
N THR A 264 1.11 -13.03 -18.44
CA THR A 264 0.81 -12.97 -19.87
C THR A 264 2.01 -12.55 -20.71
N GLY A 265 2.91 -11.73 -20.16
CA GLY A 265 4.03 -11.09 -20.86
C GLY A 265 3.62 -9.88 -21.71
N GLU A 266 2.37 -9.45 -21.62
CA GLU A 266 1.87 -8.27 -22.30
C GLU A 266 2.38 -6.98 -21.64
N LEU A 267 2.44 -5.90 -22.43
CA LEU A 267 2.82 -4.59 -21.90
C LEU A 267 1.73 -4.05 -20.98
N ILE A 268 2.15 -3.52 -19.83
CA ILE A 268 1.27 -2.90 -18.86
C ILE A 268 1.68 -1.45 -18.58
N ARG A 269 0.71 -0.64 -18.17
CA ARG A 269 0.89 0.78 -17.80
C ARG A 269 0.68 1.04 -16.31
N SER A 270 0.09 0.08 -15.60
CA SER A 270 -0.30 0.16 -14.20
C SER A 270 -0.11 -1.19 -13.51
N GLY A 271 -0.38 -1.21 -12.21
CA GLY A 271 -0.39 -2.42 -11.41
C GLY A 271 0.83 -2.63 -10.52
N PRO A 272 0.66 -3.34 -9.39
CA PRO A 272 1.68 -3.44 -8.34
C PRO A 272 2.77 -4.48 -8.63
N VAL A 273 2.61 -5.34 -9.62
CA VAL A 273 3.58 -6.38 -10.00
C VAL A 273 3.91 -6.26 -11.48
N ALA A 274 5.18 -6.33 -11.81
CA ALA A 274 5.64 -6.30 -13.20
C ALA A 274 6.92 -7.08 -13.41
N ASP A 275 7.11 -7.58 -14.63
CA ASP A 275 8.43 -7.93 -15.16
C ASP A 275 8.98 -6.73 -15.91
N ILE A 276 10.10 -6.20 -15.47
CA ILE A 276 10.76 -5.06 -16.09
C ILE A 276 11.89 -5.57 -16.95
N HIS A 277 11.85 -5.21 -18.25
CA HIS A 277 12.94 -5.43 -19.17
C HIS A 277 13.73 -4.12 -19.26
N GLY A 278 14.71 -3.97 -18.36
CA GLY A 278 15.53 -2.78 -18.27
C GLY A 278 16.61 -2.71 -19.34
N THR A 279 17.08 -1.50 -19.62
CA THR A 279 18.15 -1.21 -20.56
C THR A 279 19.49 -1.09 -19.88
N GLU A 280 19.51 -0.71 -18.61
CA GLU A 280 20.72 -0.52 -17.82
C GLU A 280 20.94 -1.65 -16.84
N PRO A 281 22.18 -2.14 -16.68
CA PRO A 281 22.51 -3.11 -15.65
C PRO A 281 22.43 -2.45 -14.25
N PHE A 282 21.97 -3.20 -13.27
CA PHE A 282 22.07 -2.79 -11.87
C PHE A 282 22.78 -3.89 -11.05
N ALA A 283 23.03 -3.65 -9.76
CA ALA A 283 23.94 -4.44 -8.93
C ALA A 283 23.84 -5.98 -9.04
N TYR A 284 22.68 -6.50 -9.42
CA TYR A 284 22.42 -7.93 -9.54
C TYR A 284 22.16 -8.41 -10.97
N SER A 285 21.95 -7.53 -11.93
CA SER A 285 21.57 -7.89 -13.29
C SER A 285 22.46 -7.23 -14.33
N ARG A 286 23.03 -8.03 -15.20
CA ARG A 286 23.83 -7.53 -16.34
C ARG A 286 22.95 -7.00 -17.49
N ASN A 287 21.71 -7.45 -17.58
CA ASN A 287 20.76 -7.08 -18.63
C ASN A 287 19.64 -6.16 -18.13
N GLY A 288 19.72 -5.67 -16.90
CA GLY A 288 18.73 -4.77 -16.30
C GLY A 288 17.34 -5.37 -16.07
N SER A 289 17.10 -6.66 -16.39
CA SER A 289 15.78 -7.27 -16.24
C SER A 289 15.57 -7.81 -14.84
N PHE A 290 14.38 -7.56 -14.30
CA PHE A 290 14.00 -8.01 -12.96
C PHE A 290 12.48 -8.06 -12.81
N ARG A 291 12.02 -8.74 -11.78
CA ARG A 291 10.62 -8.81 -11.37
C ARG A 291 10.40 -7.91 -10.17
N GLU A 292 9.36 -7.10 -10.18
CA GLU A 292 9.07 -6.21 -9.06
C GLU A 292 7.76 -6.53 -8.36
N LEU A 293 7.72 -6.15 -7.08
CA LEU A 293 6.51 -5.97 -6.29
C LEU A 293 6.54 -4.58 -5.65
N VAL A 294 5.57 -3.75 -5.99
CA VAL A 294 5.32 -2.50 -5.28
C VAL A 294 4.55 -2.82 -4.01
N ALA A 295 5.21 -2.68 -2.88
CA ALA A 295 4.67 -2.96 -1.56
C ALA A 295 4.42 -1.63 -0.83
N GLN A 296 3.20 -1.13 -0.91
CA GLN A 296 2.79 0.07 -0.21
C GLN A 296 2.20 -0.31 1.14
N LEU A 297 2.90 0.07 2.19
CA LEU A 297 2.45 -0.10 3.57
C LEU A 297 1.28 0.84 3.85
N HIS A 298 0.31 0.37 4.58
CA HIS A 298 -0.82 1.19 5.02
C HIS A 298 -1.24 0.84 6.45
N ASP A 299 -1.72 1.85 7.17
CA ASP A 299 -2.20 1.81 8.55
C ASP A 299 -3.71 2.03 8.63
N THR A 300 -4.47 1.46 7.71
CA THR A 300 -5.93 1.62 7.68
C THR A 300 -6.57 0.76 8.77
N VAL A 301 -7.46 1.34 9.56
CA VAL A 301 -8.26 0.61 10.54
C VAL A 301 -9.71 0.60 10.11
N PRO A 302 -10.35 -0.57 10.07
CA PRO A 302 -11.78 -0.62 9.86
C PRO A 302 -12.53 -0.11 11.09
N HIS A 303 -13.59 0.59 10.82
CA HIS A 303 -14.43 1.26 11.81
C HIS A 303 -14.96 0.36 12.89
N THR A 304 -14.73 0.76 14.13
CA THR A 304 -15.61 0.47 15.22
C THR A 304 -16.03 1.80 15.86
N ALA A 305 -17.29 2.12 15.83
CA ALA A 305 -17.84 3.44 16.16
C ALA A 305 -17.65 3.89 17.65
N GLN A 306 -16.67 3.36 18.35
CA GLN A 306 -16.52 3.57 19.81
C GLN A 306 -15.46 4.59 20.21
N LEU A 307 -14.60 5.04 19.30
CA LEU A 307 -13.44 5.84 19.66
C LEU A 307 -13.72 7.29 19.96
N VAL A 308 -14.62 7.85 19.24
CA VAL A 308 -14.87 9.29 19.28
C VAL A 308 -15.68 9.69 20.49
N THR A 309 -16.40 8.74 21.05
CA THR A 309 -17.12 8.97 22.30
C THR A 309 -16.20 9.05 23.52
N ALA A 310 -14.97 8.53 23.46
CA ALA A 310 -14.03 8.59 24.59
C ALA A 310 -13.28 9.93 24.70
N GLY A 311 -13.15 10.67 23.61
CA GLY A 311 -12.46 11.97 23.57
C GLY A 311 -13.37 13.20 23.59
N ASN A 312 -14.64 13.04 23.25
CA ASN A 312 -15.61 14.14 23.28
C ASN A 312 -16.56 13.99 24.47
N PRO A 313 -16.85 15.06 25.21
CA PRO A 313 -17.88 15.01 26.23
C PRO A 313 -19.21 14.51 25.63
N PRO A 314 -19.97 13.66 26.32
CA PRO A 314 -21.28 13.22 25.86
C PRO A 314 -22.16 14.42 25.48
N GLY A 315 -22.69 14.40 24.25
CA GLY A 315 -23.54 15.46 23.74
C GLY A 315 -22.83 16.61 23.00
N LEU A 316 -21.51 16.51 22.75
CA LEU A 316 -20.83 17.48 21.91
C LEU A 316 -21.20 17.23 20.44
N THR A 317 -22.15 18.00 19.93
CA THR A 317 -22.47 18.04 18.49
C THR A 317 -21.66 19.15 17.80
N ARG A 318 -21.63 19.14 16.46
CA ARG A 318 -21.00 20.20 15.68
C ARG A 318 -21.57 21.58 16.03
N GLU A 319 -22.88 21.67 16.18
CA GLU A 319 -23.59 22.91 16.54
C GLU A 319 -23.17 23.41 17.92
N ASN A 320 -23.03 22.51 18.89
CA ASN A 320 -22.59 22.85 20.24
C ASN A 320 -21.12 23.29 20.28
N ALA A 321 -20.25 22.68 19.46
CA ALA A 321 -18.85 23.07 19.36
C ALA A 321 -18.70 24.47 18.74
N ILE A 322 -19.48 24.77 17.69
CA ILE A 322 -19.53 26.10 17.07
C ILE A 322 -20.02 27.14 18.08
N ALA A 323 -21.11 26.85 18.81
CA ALA A 323 -21.66 27.73 19.83
C ALA A 323 -20.68 27.99 20.98
N ALA A 324 -19.80 27.03 21.29
CA ALA A 324 -18.76 27.17 22.30
C ALA A 324 -17.49 27.86 21.78
N GLY A 325 -17.45 28.31 20.52
CA GLY A 325 -16.28 28.96 19.91
C GLY A 325 -15.09 28.01 19.68
N GLN A 326 -15.34 26.70 19.68
CA GLN A 326 -14.28 25.72 19.41
C GLN A 326 -14.03 25.62 17.90
N SER A 327 -12.78 25.47 17.54
CA SER A 327 -12.38 25.30 16.15
C SER A 327 -12.93 24.01 15.57
N ILE A 328 -13.69 24.14 14.50
CA ILE A 328 -14.29 22.99 13.78
C ILE A 328 -13.26 22.27 12.89
N SER A 329 -12.12 22.88 12.66
CA SER A 329 -11.11 22.39 11.75
C SER A 329 -10.51 21.02 12.12
N PHE A 330 -10.78 20.51 13.34
CA PHE A 330 -10.33 19.22 13.82
C PHE A 330 -11.47 18.26 14.19
N GLN A 331 -12.72 18.61 13.91
CA GLN A 331 -13.84 17.68 14.12
C GLN A 331 -14.05 16.84 12.86
N MET A 332 -13.24 15.81 12.74
CA MET A 332 -13.55 14.73 11.81
C MET A 332 -14.82 14.01 12.28
N PRO A 333 -15.63 13.46 11.37
CA PRO A 333 -16.64 12.46 11.71
C PRO A 333 -16.02 11.36 12.56
N SER A 334 -16.82 10.78 13.45
CA SER A 334 -16.32 9.78 14.41
C SER A 334 -15.59 8.62 13.78
N ASP A 335 -16.15 8.11 12.70
CA ASP A 335 -15.61 7.05 11.87
C ASP A 335 -14.27 7.41 11.21
N MET A 336 -14.06 8.67 10.84
CA MET A 336 -12.81 9.12 10.24
C MET A 336 -11.70 9.35 11.26
N LEU A 337 -12.02 9.80 12.47
CA LEU A 337 -11.04 9.88 13.56
C LEU A 337 -10.51 8.50 13.94
N GLU A 338 -11.37 7.51 13.90
CA GLU A 338 -11.03 6.13 14.20
C GLU A 338 -10.07 5.54 13.17
N VAL A 339 -10.27 5.88 11.91
CA VAL A 339 -9.38 5.49 10.81
C VAL A 339 -8.05 6.25 10.87
N ALA A 340 -8.08 7.55 11.16
CA ALA A 340 -6.88 8.38 11.22
C ALA A 340 -5.99 8.10 12.45
N PHE A 341 -6.58 7.69 13.58
CA PHE A 341 -5.87 7.53 14.85
C PHE A 341 -6.26 6.24 15.58
N PRO A 342 -6.04 5.08 15.00
CA PRO A 342 -6.49 3.79 15.55
C PRO A 342 -5.89 3.44 16.90
N HIS A 343 -4.70 3.96 17.21
CA HIS A 343 -3.99 3.69 18.45
C HIS A 343 -4.49 4.49 19.66
N LEU A 344 -5.29 5.52 19.44
CA LEU A 344 -5.85 6.30 20.56
C LEU A 344 -6.88 5.54 21.38
N ASN A 345 -7.30 4.36 20.93
CA ASN A 345 -8.42 3.64 21.51
C ASN A 345 -8.05 2.57 22.54
N GLY A 346 -6.79 2.18 22.66
CA GLY A 346 -6.45 1.05 23.53
C GLY A 346 -7.25 -0.25 23.24
N GLY A 347 -8.04 -0.26 22.17
CA GLY A 347 -8.90 -1.35 21.76
C GLY A 347 -8.18 -2.42 20.95
N THR A 348 -8.80 -3.55 20.79
CA THR A 348 -8.30 -4.66 19.99
C THR A 348 -8.32 -4.28 18.51
N HIS A 349 -7.19 -3.84 17.98
CA HIS A 349 -7.00 -3.62 16.56
C HIS A 349 -7.18 -4.94 15.82
N THR A 350 -8.18 -5.03 14.98
CA THR A 350 -8.44 -6.24 14.19
C THR A 350 -7.75 -6.23 12.84
N THR A 351 -7.48 -5.04 12.28
CA THR A 351 -6.61 -4.82 11.12
C THR A 351 -6.18 -3.37 11.08
N GLY A 352 -5.01 -3.07 11.56
CA GLY A 352 -4.44 -1.71 11.52
C GLY A 352 -3.43 -1.52 10.42
N GLY A 353 -3.10 -2.56 9.68
CA GLY A 353 -2.06 -2.47 8.69
C GLY A 353 -2.08 -3.58 7.65
N GLY A 354 -1.45 -3.31 6.51
CA GLY A 354 -1.35 -4.25 5.41
C GLY A 354 -0.44 -3.76 4.29
N PHE A 355 -0.48 -4.49 3.17
CA PHE A 355 0.19 -4.13 1.94
C PHE A 355 -0.82 -3.91 0.83
N ASN A 356 -0.75 -2.77 0.14
CA ASN A 356 -1.61 -2.47 -1.01
C ASN A 356 -3.11 -2.61 -0.68
N PHE A 357 -3.53 -2.04 0.45
CA PHE A 357 -4.88 -2.16 1.01
C PHE A 357 -5.31 -3.59 1.37
N ARG A 358 -4.38 -4.53 1.53
CA ARG A 358 -4.69 -5.92 1.87
C ARG A 358 -4.00 -6.34 3.15
N ALA A 359 -4.75 -7.00 4.00
CA ALA A 359 -4.26 -7.57 5.25
C ALA A 359 -4.66 -9.04 5.38
N ALA A 360 -3.77 -9.85 5.91
CA ALA A 360 -4.05 -11.26 6.21
C ALA A 360 -4.02 -11.48 7.72
N SER A 361 -5.06 -10.99 8.43
CA SER A 361 -5.16 -10.97 9.88
C SER A 361 -4.90 -12.34 10.53
N LEU A 362 -3.97 -12.40 11.47
CA LEU A 362 -3.70 -13.63 12.23
C LEU A 362 -4.88 -13.98 13.15
N ALA A 363 -5.60 -13.00 13.67
CA ALA A 363 -6.79 -13.23 14.49
C ALA A 363 -7.88 -13.95 13.71
N SER A 364 -8.14 -13.53 12.46
CA SER A 364 -9.10 -14.20 11.57
C SER A 364 -8.69 -15.64 11.26
N ARG A 365 -7.39 -15.88 11.05
CA ARG A 365 -6.86 -17.23 10.81
C ARG A 365 -6.94 -18.11 12.04
N LEU A 366 -6.68 -17.59 13.26
CA LEU A 366 -6.87 -18.31 14.52
C LEU A 366 -8.35 -18.64 14.79
N ALA A 367 -9.26 -17.75 14.44
CA ALA A 367 -10.69 -18.02 14.56
C ALA A 367 -11.13 -19.19 13.66
N ASN A 368 -10.51 -19.33 12.49
CA ASN A 368 -10.75 -20.45 11.57
C ASN A 368 -10.06 -21.75 12.01
N ASN A 369 -8.82 -21.66 12.49
CA ASN A 369 -8.06 -22.80 13.01
C ASN A 369 -7.22 -22.37 14.20
N LYS A 370 -7.50 -22.95 15.39
CA LYS A 370 -6.85 -22.60 16.67
C LYS A 370 -5.37 -23.01 16.75
N ASP A 371 -4.86 -23.79 15.82
CA ASP A 371 -3.44 -24.18 15.79
C ASP A 371 -2.58 -23.03 15.25
N SER A 372 -1.98 -22.27 16.17
CA SER A 372 -1.10 -21.14 15.84
C SER A 372 0.12 -21.52 15.00
N SER A 373 0.52 -22.81 15.01
CA SER A 373 1.61 -23.28 14.15
C SER A 373 1.27 -23.27 12.65
N LYS A 374 0.02 -23.07 12.29
CA LYS A 374 -0.49 -23.07 10.91
C LYS A 374 -0.84 -21.68 10.38
N LEU A 375 -0.61 -20.63 11.15
CA LEU A 375 -1.02 -19.26 10.81
C LEU A 375 -0.62 -18.80 9.40
N PHE A 376 0.59 -19.14 8.96
CA PHE A 376 1.11 -18.75 7.64
C PHE A 376 0.92 -19.83 6.56
N SER A 377 0.21 -20.91 6.85
CA SER A 377 0.00 -22.03 5.92
C SER A 377 -1.13 -21.75 4.93
N SER A 378 -0.81 -21.71 3.64
CA SER A 378 -1.82 -21.64 2.57
C SER A 378 -2.64 -22.93 2.44
N LYS A 379 -2.08 -24.08 2.86
CA LYS A 379 -2.81 -25.35 2.87
C LYS A 379 -3.99 -25.37 3.84
N VAL A 380 -3.92 -24.58 4.90
CA VAL A 380 -4.96 -24.53 5.95
C VAL A 380 -5.91 -23.35 5.76
N HIS A 381 -5.38 -22.20 5.34
CA HIS A 381 -6.15 -20.95 5.29
C HIS A 381 -6.38 -20.40 3.88
N GLY A 382 -5.83 -21.04 2.85
CA GLY A 382 -5.71 -20.43 1.53
C GLY A 382 -4.55 -19.44 1.46
N GLU A 383 -4.36 -18.86 0.29
CA GLU A 383 -3.34 -17.82 0.10
C GLU A 383 -3.67 -16.57 0.93
N PRO A 384 -2.67 -15.79 1.38
CA PRO A 384 -2.94 -14.50 1.98
C PRO A 384 -3.57 -13.54 0.96
N SER A 385 -4.37 -12.59 1.44
CA SER A 385 -4.94 -11.53 0.59
C SER A 385 -3.90 -10.48 0.17
N THR A 386 -2.82 -10.37 0.92
CA THR A 386 -1.68 -9.49 0.60
C THR A 386 -1.02 -9.92 -0.72
N PRO A 387 -0.39 -9.00 -1.46
CA PRO A 387 0.25 -9.32 -2.72
C PRO A 387 1.25 -10.48 -2.61
N MET A 388 1.23 -11.36 -3.59
CA MET A 388 2.20 -12.47 -3.68
C MET A 388 3.21 -12.19 -4.78
N LEU A 389 4.50 -12.24 -4.45
CA LEU A 389 5.55 -12.23 -5.45
C LEU A 389 5.88 -13.66 -5.87
N ARG A 390 5.65 -13.99 -7.15
CA ARG A 390 6.00 -15.28 -7.75
C ARG A 390 7.26 -15.12 -8.58
N ALA A 391 8.24 -16.00 -8.43
CA ALA A 391 9.51 -15.90 -9.12
C ALA A 391 10.12 -17.27 -9.37
N TYR A 392 11.09 -17.36 -10.27
CA TYR A 392 11.96 -18.53 -10.41
C TYR A 392 13.25 -18.34 -9.61
N VAL A 393 13.86 -19.44 -9.16
CA VAL A 393 15.16 -19.37 -8.49
C VAL A 393 16.16 -18.60 -9.35
N GLY A 394 16.77 -17.58 -8.76
CA GLY A 394 17.75 -16.74 -9.43
C GLY A 394 17.19 -15.62 -10.28
N ASP A 395 15.86 -15.38 -10.26
CA ASP A 395 15.29 -14.13 -10.78
C ASP A 395 15.83 -12.97 -9.93
N ASN A 396 16.23 -11.89 -10.60
CA ASN A 396 16.41 -10.63 -9.89
C ASN A 396 15.03 -10.12 -9.48
N ILE A 397 14.88 -9.70 -8.25
CA ILE A 397 13.63 -9.14 -7.72
C ILE A 397 13.90 -7.82 -7.01
N VAL A 398 12.96 -6.91 -7.15
CA VAL A 398 12.98 -5.61 -6.47
C VAL A 398 11.66 -5.42 -5.72
N PHE A 399 11.75 -5.20 -4.43
CA PHE A 399 10.62 -4.66 -3.67
C PHE A 399 10.66 -3.14 -3.75
N ARG A 400 9.61 -2.54 -4.29
CA ARG A 400 9.37 -1.11 -4.24
C ARG A 400 8.60 -0.83 -2.96
N LEU A 401 9.33 -0.56 -1.90
CA LEU A 401 8.75 -0.32 -0.60
C LEU A 401 8.37 1.14 -0.44
N LEU A 402 7.12 1.41 -0.08
CA LEU A 402 6.59 2.75 0.19
C LEU A 402 5.78 2.73 1.47
N HIS A 403 6.00 3.71 2.33
CA HIS A 403 5.09 4.00 3.42
C HIS A 403 4.15 5.14 3.01
N GLY A 404 2.95 4.78 2.56
CA GLY A 404 1.98 5.72 2.00
C GLY A 404 0.99 6.31 3.01
N MET A 405 1.12 6.02 4.31
CA MET A 405 0.18 6.44 5.35
C MET A 405 0.82 7.35 6.41
N GLN A 406 0.05 7.75 7.44
CA GLN A 406 0.41 8.86 8.32
C GLN A 406 0.69 8.46 9.77
N ASN A 407 0.40 7.22 10.19
CA ASN A 407 0.23 6.97 11.62
C ASN A 407 1.47 6.41 12.31
N GLU A 408 2.10 5.41 11.75
CA GLU A 408 3.16 4.68 12.42
C GLU A 408 4.35 4.41 11.49
N THR A 409 5.48 4.08 12.07
CA THR A 409 6.64 3.60 11.33
C THR A 409 6.63 2.08 11.24
N HIS A 410 7.27 1.51 10.24
CA HIS A 410 7.28 0.08 9.96
C HIS A 410 8.69 -0.49 9.90
N THR A 411 8.78 -1.81 9.94
CA THR A 411 10.05 -2.52 9.72
C THR A 411 9.84 -3.64 8.72
N PHE A 412 10.22 -3.41 7.48
CA PHE A 412 10.05 -4.39 6.42
C PHE A 412 11.13 -5.47 6.49
N VAL A 413 10.70 -6.73 6.60
CA VAL A 413 11.57 -7.90 6.71
C VAL A 413 11.29 -8.88 5.58
N VAL A 414 12.35 -9.41 4.97
CA VAL A 414 12.26 -10.48 3.96
C VAL A 414 13.00 -11.71 4.46
N SER A 415 12.26 -12.75 4.81
CA SER A 415 12.82 -13.97 5.38
C SER A 415 13.68 -14.72 4.36
N GLY A 416 14.88 -15.13 4.78
CA GLY A 416 15.82 -15.90 3.96
C GLY A 416 16.44 -15.15 2.78
N HIS A 417 16.15 -13.88 2.63
CA HIS A 417 16.68 -13.01 1.58
C HIS A 417 17.41 -11.82 2.21
N GLY A 418 18.55 -11.47 1.64
CA GLY A 418 19.15 -10.18 1.90
C GLY A 418 18.97 -9.25 0.72
N TYR A 419 18.74 -8.01 0.97
CA TYR A 419 18.58 -6.99 -0.05
C TYR A 419 19.52 -5.81 0.17
N ARG A 420 19.73 -5.05 -0.88
CA ARG A 420 20.49 -3.80 -0.85
C ARG A 420 19.49 -2.64 -0.96
N PRO A 421 19.52 -1.71 0.00
CA PRO A 421 18.68 -0.52 -0.11
C PRO A 421 19.00 0.31 -1.36
N GLU A 422 20.29 0.44 -1.68
CA GLU A 422 20.76 1.16 -2.87
C GLU A 422 20.97 0.17 -4.03
N ARG A 423 19.99 0.03 -4.89
CA ARG A 423 19.96 -1.02 -5.93
C ARG A 423 21.08 -0.94 -6.97
N TYR A 424 21.59 0.26 -7.24
CA TYR A 424 22.68 0.49 -8.20
C TYR A 424 24.07 0.45 -7.56
N ASP A 425 24.15 0.52 -6.24
CA ASP A 425 25.42 0.45 -5.52
C ASP A 425 25.75 -0.99 -5.13
N LYS A 426 26.72 -1.58 -5.83
CA LYS A 426 27.23 -2.92 -5.52
C LYS A 426 27.84 -3.03 -4.12
N ASP A 427 28.29 -1.94 -3.55
CA ASP A 427 28.93 -1.86 -2.24
C ASP A 427 27.93 -1.48 -1.13
N SER A 428 26.67 -1.21 -1.47
CA SER A 428 25.58 -1.03 -0.51
C SER A 428 25.50 -2.23 0.43
N ARG A 429 25.33 -1.96 1.71
CA ARG A 429 25.18 -3.02 2.73
C ARG A 429 24.04 -3.97 2.39
N VAL A 430 24.21 -5.24 2.74
CA VAL A 430 23.14 -6.23 2.68
C VAL A 430 22.45 -6.30 4.03
N THR A 431 21.12 -6.16 4.04
CA THR A 431 20.26 -6.32 5.21
C THR A 431 19.03 -7.15 4.84
N ASN A 432 18.31 -7.65 5.82
CA ASN A 432 17.01 -8.30 5.62
C ASN A 432 15.88 -7.61 6.37
N ALA A 433 16.20 -6.55 7.09
CA ALA A 433 15.24 -5.72 7.81
C ALA A 433 15.58 -4.24 7.59
N LEU A 434 14.57 -3.43 7.25
CA LEU A 434 14.70 -2.01 7.03
C LEU A 434 13.56 -1.28 7.74
N HIS A 435 13.93 -0.30 8.55
CA HIS A 435 12.97 0.62 9.13
C HIS A 435 12.57 1.65 8.09
N ILE A 436 11.27 1.98 8.03
CA ILE A 436 10.71 2.95 7.11
C ILE A 436 9.75 3.88 7.85
N GLY A 437 9.93 5.19 7.65
CA GLY A 437 9.07 6.24 8.15
C GLY A 437 8.03 6.68 7.13
N ILE A 438 7.19 7.62 7.56
CA ILE A 438 6.10 8.18 6.74
C ILE A 438 6.66 8.86 5.50
N ALA A 439 6.07 8.59 4.34
CA ALA A 439 6.47 9.09 3.02
C ALA A 439 7.87 8.65 2.55
N GLU A 440 8.57 7.82 3.29
CA GLU A 440 9.81 7.22 2.83
C GLU A 440 9.56 6.11 1.81
N ARG A 441 10.55 5.89 0.97
CA ARG A 441 10.52 4.90 -0.10
C ARG A 441 11.89 4.24 -0.31
N TYR A 442 11.89 2.98 -0.73
CA TYR A 442 13.11 2.23 -1.02
C TYR A 442 12.91 1.26 -2.17
N ASP A 443 13.95 1.08 -2.97
CA ASP A 443 14.04 0.06 -4.00
C ASP A 443 14.97 -1.06 -3.52
N LEU A 444 14.41 -2.13 -2.99
CA LEU A 444 15.14 -3.18 -2.30
C LEU A 444 15.45 -4.34 -3.24
N ALA A 445 16.65 -4.36 -3.78
CA ALA A 445 17.08 -5.37 -4.75
C ALA A 445 17.62 -6.65 -4.07
N THR A 446 17.14 -7.81 -4.53
CA THR A 446 17.58 -9.12 -4.07
C THR A 446 17.43 -10.17 -5.17
N THR A 447 17.70 -11.44 -4.85
CA THR A 447 17.57 -12.56 -5.78
C THR A 447 16.62 -13.61 -5.22
N ALA A 448 15.67 -14.07 -6.04
CA ALA A 448 14.70 -15.07 -5.63
C ALA A 448 15.33 -16.41 -5.25
N GLY A 449 14.89 -16.97 -4.12
CA GLY A 449 15.49 -18.13 -3.48
C GLY A 449 16.55 -17.78 -2.45
N GLY A 450 16.79 -16.49 -2.24
CA GLY A 450 17.60 -15.94 -1.17
C GLY A 450 19.07 -16.38 -1.19
N TYR A 451 19.72 -16.30 -0.03
CA TYR A 451 21.12 -16.67 0.15
C TYR A 451 21.46 -18.10 -0.29
N GLN A 452 20.48 -19.00 -0.18
CA GLN A 452 20.64 -20.44 -0.44
C GLN A 452 20.28 -20.85 -1.86
N SER A 453 19.69 -19.99 -2.68
CA SER A 453 19.19 -20.29 -4.03
C SER A 453 18.25 -21.52 -4.04
N MET A 454 17.29 -21.55 -3.13
CA MET A 454 16.35 -22.68 -2.96
C MET A 454 14.92 -22.28 -3.29
N ALA A 455 14.20 -23.19 -3.94
CA ALA A 455 12.76 -23.04 -4.18
C ALA A 455 11.94 -23.30 -2.91
N GLY A 456 10.81 -22.61 -2.77
CA GLY A 456 9.89 -22.69 -1.65
C GLY A 456 9.17 -21.38 -1.40
N ASP A 457 8.31 -21.39 -0.39
CA ASP A 457 7.58 -20.19 0.04
C ASP A 457 8.32 -19.52 1.21
N TYR A 458 8.52 -18.22 1.10
CA TYR A 458 9.18 -17.37 2.09
C TYR A 458 8.23 -16.26 2.53
N LEU A 459 8.40 -15.76 3.76
CA LEU A 459 7.63 -14.59 4.24
C LEU A 459 8.33 -13.28 3.90
N TYR A 460 7.56 -12.28 3.51
CA TYR A 460 7.89 -10.87 3.75
C TYR A 460 6.86 -10.32 4.75
N TYR A 461 7.26 -9.44 5.65
CA TYR A 461 6.38 -9.01 6.73
C TYR A 461 6.88 -7.75 7.44
N ASP A 462 6.01 -7.12 8.21
CA ASP A 462 6.44 -6.13 9.18
C ASP A 462 7.05 -6.82 10.43
N GLY A 463 8.25 -6.41 10.80
CA GLY A 463 8.97 -6.93 11.98
C GLY A 463 8.37 -6.52 13.32
N ARG A 464 7.44 -5.54 13.34
CA ARG A 464 6.66 -5.20 14.53
C ARG A 464 5.58 -6.24 14.73
N THR A 465 5.59 -6.91 15.89
CA THR A 465 4.66 -8.03 16.16
C THR A 465 3.19 -7.62 16.10
N SER A 466 2.84 -6.40 16.49
CA SER A 466 1.48 -5.87 16.38
C SER A 466 1.04 -5.83 14.92
N LYS A 467 1.83 -5.24 14.04
CA LYS A 467 1.55 -5.10 12.62
C LYS A 467 1.49 -6.46 11.90
N LEU A 468 2.43 -7.36 12.21
CA LEU A 468 2.38 -8.75 11.75
C LEU A 468 1.04 -9.41 12.15
N SER A 469 0.57 -9.19 13.38
CA SER A 469 -0.68 -9.78 13.89
C SER A 469 -1.92 -9.20 13.19
N GLU A 470 -1.87 -7.92 12.85
CA GLU A 470 -2.91 -7.23 12.09
C GLU A 470 -3.03 -7.74 10.66
N GLY A 471 -1.95 -8.25 10.08
CA GLY A 471 -1.98 -8.89 8.78
C GLY A 471 -0.94 -8.38 7.78
N GLU A 472 0.04 -7.63 8.24
CA GLU A 472 1.14 -7.12 7.40
C GLU A 472 2.19 -8.20 7.12
N TRP A 473 1.81 -9.16 6.30
CA TRP A 473 2.71 -10.19 5.80
C TRP A 473 2.21 -10.74 4.47
N GLY A 474 3.13 -11.27 3.69
CA GLY A 474 2.82 -11.92 2.43
C GLY A 474 3.85 -12.99 2.09
N ILE A 475 3.72 -13.55 0.89
CA ILE A 475 4.53 -14.69 0.45
C ILE A 475 5.33 -14.32 -0.80
N ILE A 476 6.61 -14.70 -0.77
CA ILE A 476 7.44 -14.84 -1.95
C ILE A 476 7.43 -16.32 -2.30
N ARG A 477 6.86 -16.68 -3.45
CA ARG A 477 6.82 -18.06 -3.94
C ARG A 477 7.86 -18.28 -5.02
N VAL A 478 8.87 -19.06 -4.71
CA VAL A 478 10.01 -19.31 -5.58
C VAL A 478 9.95 -20.70 -6.18
N HIS A 479 9.96 -20.78 -7.51
CA HIS A 479 9.82 -22.01 -8.27
C HIS A 479 11.16 -22.50 -8.84
N ASP A 480 11.40 -23.83 -8.80
CA ASP A 480 12.49 -24.51 -9.52
C ASP A 480 12.01 -25.25 -10.77
N LYS A 481 10.71 -25.18 -11.07
CA LYS A 481 10.07 -25.76 -12.24
C LYS A 481 9.23 -24.72 -12.95
N LYS A 482 9.20 -24.78 -14.29
CA LYS A 482 8.40 -23.87 -15.11
C LYS A 482 6.92 -23.96 -14.74
N GLN A 483 6.30 -22.80 -14.55
CA GLN A 483 4.87 -22.63 -14.35
C GLN A 483 4.20 -22.23 -15.67
N LYS A 484 2.92 -22.60 -15.84
CA LYS A 484 2.17 -22.25 -17.05
C LYS A 484 1.82 -20.75 -17.11
N ASP A 485 1.57 -20.21 -15.95
CA ASP A 485 1.08 -18.86 -15.66
C ASP A 485 2.17 -17.98 -15.03
N LEU A 486 3.41 -18.15 -15.44
CA LEU A 486 4.52 -17.28 -15.03
C LEU A 486 5.59 -17.29 -16.13
N LYS A 487 5.89 -16.12 -16.67
CA LYS A 487 6.95 -15.96 -17.67
C LYS A 487 8.33 -16.06 -17.02
N VAL A 488 9.29 -16.44 -17.82
CA VAL A 488 10.70 -16.49 -17.40
C VAL A 488 11.34 -15.17 -17.76
N LEU A 489 12.01 -14.55 -16.78
CA LEU A 489 12.74 -13.31 -17.03
C LEU A 489 13.87 -13.49 -18.04
N PRO A 490 14.12 -12.52 -18.92
CA PRO A 490 15.31 -12.51 -19.75
C PRO A 490 16.60 -12.67 -18.93
N GLY A 491 17.44 -13.62 -19.34
CA GLY A 491 18.70 -13.93 -18.66
C GLY A 491 18.59 -14.91 -17.50
N ASN A 492 17.38 -15.44 -17.21
CA ASN A 492 17.19 -16.50 -16.22
C ASN A 492 16.59 -17.80 -16.79
N GLU A 493 16.77 -18.09 -18.05
CA GLU A 493 16.25 -19.29 -18.73
C GLU A 493 16.75 -20.59 -18.08
N ASN A 494 17.90 -20.53 -17.41
CA ASN A 494 18.52 -21.65 -16.73
C ASN A 494 18.18 -21.78 -15.23
N PHE A 495 17.10 -21.15 -14.77
CA PHE A 495 16.72 -21.10 -13.35
C PHE A 495 16.71 -22.47 -12.65
N ALA A 496 16.26 -23.53 -13.33
CA ALA A 496 16.22 -24.88 -12.77
C ALA A 496 17.62 -25.43 -12.41
N LYS A 497 18.66 -25.01 -13.16
CA LYS A 497 20.05 -25.39 -12.86
C LYS A 497 20.66 -24.57 -11.73
N LYS A 498 20.15 -23.36 -11.47
CA LYS A 498 20.56 -22.51 -10.35
C LYS A 498 20.03 -23.01 -9.02
N ALA A 499 18.90 -23.73 -9.02
CA ALA A 499 18.23 -24.22 -7.82
C ALA A 499 19.08 -25.25 -7.06
N LYS A 500 19.46 -24.92 -5.83
CA LYS A 500 20.18 -25.82 -4.94
C LYS A 500 19.23 -26.78 -4.23
N LYS A 501 19.70 -27.99 -3.95
CA LYS A 501 18.98 -29.02 -3.19
C LYS A 501 19.60 -29.28 -1.81
N VAL A 502 20.77 -28.74 -1.55
CA VAL A 502 21.52 -28.90 -0.31
C VAL A 502 21.93 -27.53 0.19
N LEU A 503 21.58 -27.24 1.43
CA LEU A 503 21.84 -25.95 2.07
C LEU A 503 23.35 -25.75 2.31
N CYS A 504 23.98 -26.72 2.99
CA CYS A 504 25.39 -26.59 3.39
C CYS A 504 26.32 -27.13 2.30
N PRO A 505 27.35 -26.35 1.91
CA PRO A 505 28.37 -26.84 0.99
C PRO A 505 29.15 -28.05 1.55
N LYS A 506 29.59 -28.93 0.67
CA LYS A 506 30.43 -30.05 1.05
C LYS A 506 31.73 -29.52 1.70
N GLY A 507 32.07 -30.06 2.88
CA GLY A 507 33.27 -29.66 3.63
C GLY A 507 33.12 -28.43 4.51
N ALA A 508 31.97 -27.79 4.57
CA ALA A 508 31.71 -26.70 5.51
C ALA A 508 31.88 -27.17 6.96
N PRO A 509 32.53 -26.38 7.84
CA PRO A 509 32.58 -26.68 9.27
C PRO A 509 31.16 -26.77 9.84
N VAL A 510 30.94 -27.77 10.72
CA VAL A 510 29.61 -27.97 11.33
C VAL A 510 29.64 -27.51 12.79
N LYS A 511 28.73 -26.61 13.14
CA LYS A 511 28.43 -26.20 14.52
C LYS A 511 27.09 -26.78 14.92
N SER A 512 27.06 -27.60 15.97
CA SER A 512 25.85 -28.27 16.44
C SER A 512 25.44 -27.76 17.81
N PHE A 513 24.15 -27.45 17.96
CA PHE A 513 23.56 -26.97 19.19
C PHE A 513 22.36 -27.85 19.58
N SER A 514 22.31 -28.28 20.83
CA SER A 514 21.10 -28.85 21.43
C SER A 514 20.39 -27.76 22.21
N VAL A 515 19.23 -27.34 21.71
CA VAL A 515 18.41 -26.25 22.25
C VAL A 515 17.11 -26.84 22.83
N VAL A 516 16.70 -26.37 23.98
CA VAL A 516 15.41 -26.70 24.57
C VAL A 516 14.53 -25.46 24.67
N ALA A 517 13.24 -25.63 24.41
CA ALA A 517 12.21 -24.65 24.73
C ALA A 517 11.58 -25.03 26.06
N ILE A 518 11.55 -24.13 27.03
CA ILE A 518 11.01 -24.35 28.40
C ILE A 518 10.09 -23.20 28.82
N ASP A 519 9.08 -23.51 29.65
CA ASP A 519 8.30 -22.49 30.34
C ASP A 519 9.14 -21.89 31.45
N LYS A 520 9.11 -20.56 31.55
CA LYS A 520 9.80 -19.80 32.58
C LYS A 520 9.04 -18.50 32.85
N GLU A 521 8.63 -18.28 34.06
CA GLU A 521 8.16 -16.97 34.46
C GLU A 521 9.29 -15.94 34.30
N LEU A 522 9.01 -14.84 33.63
CA LEU A 522 9.93 -13.74 33.40
C LEU A 522 9.51 -12.56 34.27
N ASN A 523 10.37 -12.16 35.19
CA ASN A 523 10.19 -10.99 36.02
C ASN A 523 11.17 -9.91 35.59
N PHE A 524 10.69 -8.85 34.92
CA PHE A 524 11.54 -7.82 34.32
C PHE A 524 12.02 -6.78 35.33
N ASN A 525 11.45 -6.70 36.51
CA ASN A 525 11.84 -5.80 37.59
C ASN A 525 12.32 -6.54 38.86
N ALA A 526 12.81 -7.77 38.71
CA ALA A 526 13.25 -8.61 39.84
C ALA A 526 14.35 -8.01 40.74
N ASN A 527 15.12 -7.07 40.21
CA ASN A 527 16.23 -6.40 40.93
C ASN A 527 15.86 -5.01 41.45
N THR A 528 14.63 -4.55 41.30
CA THR A 528 14.15 -3.30 41.88
C THR A 528 13.45 -3.61 43.17
N GLU A 529 13.96 -3.10 44.30
CA GLU A 529 13.22 -3.02 45.53
C GLU A 529 12.10 -1.98 45.36
N GLY A 530 11.04 -2.39 44.70
CA GLY A 530 9.88 -1.54 44.49
C GLY A 530 9.10 -1.90 43.23
N GLU A 531 7.85 -1.62 43.32
CA GLU A 531 6.90 -1.70 42.23
C GLU A 531 7.15 -0.50 41.30
N ILE A 532 7.20 -0.71 39.97
CA ILE A 532 7.24 0.40 39.04
C ILE A 532 5.87 1.08 39.04
N GLU A 533 5.86 2.34 39.43
CA GLU A 533 4.68 3.19 39.34
C GLU A 533 4.44 3.54 37.85
N VAL A 534 3.53 2.81 37.22
CA VAL A 534 3.17 3.03 35.81
C VAL A 534 2.00 4.01 35.68
N ASP A 535 1.28 4.21 36.76
CA ASP A 535 0.22 5.19 36.92
C ASP A 535 0.29 5.69 38.36
N PHE A 536 0.00 6.95 38.62
CA PHE A 536 0.12 7.63 39.94
C PHE A 536 -0.56 6.89 41.10
N GLU A 537 -1.35 5.86 40.83
CA GLU A 537 -2.08 5.09 41.82
C GLU A 537 -1.89 3.57 41.76
N ARG A 538 -1.14 3.02 40.78
CA ARG A 538 -0.98 1.56 40.60
C ARG A 538 0.47 1.14 40.53
N LYS A 539 0.86 0.33 41.46
CA LYS A 539 2.13 -0.39 41.47
C LYS A 539 1.97 -1.66 40.62
N LEU A 540 2.68 -1.75 39.47
CA LEU A 540 2.63 -2.89 38.59
C LEU A 540 3.92 -3.69 38.63
N LEU A 541 3.79 -4.99 38.92
CA LEU A 541 4.86 -5.93 38.73
C LEU A 541 5.03 -6.19 37.21
N LEU A 542 6.18 -5.84 36.65
CA LEU A 542 6.50 -6.18 35.27
C LEU A 542 6.94 -7.63 35.18
N ALA A 543 5.99 -8.53 34.97
CA ALA A 543 6.25 -9.95 34.82
C ALA A 543 5.44 -10.58 33.71
N ASN A 544 5.97 -11.65 33.12
CA ASN A 544 5.25 -12.53 32.21
C ASN A 544 5.20 -13.94 32.81
N ALA A 545 4.09 -14.28 33.45
CA ALA A 545 3.87 -15.58 34.08
C ALA A 545 3.82 -16.73 33.06
N ALA A 546 3.51 -16.45 31.78
CA ALA A 546 3.47 -17.41 30.69
C ALA A 546 4.72 -17.36 29.79
N GLY A 547 5.81 -16.81 30.30
CA GLY A 547 7.05 -16.67 29.56
C GLY A 547 7.61 -18.02 29.07
N LYS A 548 8.24 -17.99 27.91
CA LYS A 548 8.89 -19.13 27.28
C LYS A 548 10.27 -18.69 26.80
N ILE A 549 11.26 -19.53 27.07
CA ILE A 549 12.64 -19.24 26.70
C ILE A 549 13.27 -20.42 25.96
N TYR A 550 14.34 -20.11 25.22
CA TYR A 550 15.30 -21.12 24.77
C TYR A 550 16.49 -21.15 25.71
N ALA A 551 17.01 -22.36 25.92
CA ALA A 551 18.27 -22.58 26.60
C ALA A 551 19.10 -23.67 25.90
N LEU A 552 20.42 -23.70 26.10
CA LEU A 552 21.20 -24.90 25.75
C LEU A 552 20.76 -26.04 26.65
N GLU A 553 20.70 -27.25 26.11
CA GLU A 553 20.22 -28.43 26.85
C GLU A 553 21.01 -28.65 28.16
N GLY A 554 22.35 -28.41 28.15
CA GLY A 554 23.21 -28.49 29.34
C GLY A 554 22.92 -27.43 30.40
N GLU A 555 22.31 -26.29 30.01
CA GLU A 555 22.03 -25.15 30.90
C GLU A 555 20.56 -25.09 31.30
N ALA A 556 19.71 -25.95 30.74
CA ALA A 556 18.25 -25.89 30.88
C ALA A 556 17.77 -25.95 32.33
N LYS A 557 18.44 -26.75 33.18
CA LYS A 557 18.09 -26.88 34.59
C LYS A 557 18.34 -25.58 35.37
N GLN A 558 19.45 -24.90 35.08
CA GLN A 558 19.78 -23.61 35.70
C GLN A 558 18.85 -22.52 35.19
N ALA A 559 18.60 -22.47 33.89
CA ALA A 559 17.68 -21.50 33.28
C ALA A 559 16.25 -21.62 33.82
N ALA A 560 15.81 -22.83 34.17
CA ALA A 560 14.50 -23.08 34.76
C ALA A 560 14.42 -22.77 36.25
N ALA A 561 15.55 -22.66 36.96
CA ALA A 561 15.56 -22.48 38.43
C ALA A 561 14.90 -21.18 38.86
N ASP A 562 14.21 -21.21 39.98
CA ASP A 562 13.60 -20.02 40.59
C ASP A 562 14.69 -19.02 40.99
N GLY A 563 14.36 -17.73 40.89
CA GLY A 563 15.29 -16.64 41.19
C GLY A 563 16.37 -16.40 40.15
N HIS A 564 16.45 -17.20 39.07
CA HIS A 564 17.35 -16.97 37.96
C HIS A 564 16.68 -16.16 36.87
N MET A 565 17.22 -14.98 36.56
CA MET A 565 16.83 -14.20 35.37
C MET A 565 17.55 -14.75 34.14
N PRO A 566 16.85 -15.41 33.23
CA PRO A 566 17.47 -15.96 32.03
C PRO A 566 17.82 -14.83 31.05
N HIS A 567 18.92 -14.98 30.35
CA HIS A 567 19.25 -14.17 29.19
C HIS A 567 18.62 -14.78 27.93
N PRO A 568 18.30 -13.96 26.90
CA PRO A 568 18.00 -14.50 25.59
C PRO A 568 19.15 -15.39 25.09
N LEU A 569 18.83 -16.57 24.59
CA LEU A 569 19.83 -17.52 24.10
C LEU A 569 20.68 -16.91 22.99
N THR A 570 21.99 -16.90 23.16
CA THR A 570 22.95 -16.44 22.17
C THR A 570 23.82 -17.56 21.69
N LEU A 571 23.72 -17.91 20.40
CA LEU A 571 24.59 -18.90 19.75
C LEU A 571 25.70 -18.17 18.98
N ARG A 572 26.93 -18.72 19.01
CA ARG A 572 28.07 -18.13 18.33
C ARG A 572 28.59 -19.05 17.22
N VAL A 573 28.68 -18.48 16.00
CA VAL A 573 29.11 -19.17 14.80
C VAL A 573 30.00 -18.24 13.96
N ASN A 574 30.73 -18.81 13.00
CA ASN A 574 31.52 -18.04 12.05
C ASN A 574 30.85 -18.06 10.66
N ILE A 575 31.21 -17.09 9.83
CA ILE A 575 30.82 -17.09 8.40
C ILE A 575 31.36 -18.39 7.77
N GLY A 576 30.47 -19.08 7.03
CA GLY A 576 30.79 -20.35 6.38
C GLY A 576 30.47 -21.59 7.23
N ASP A 577 30.17 -21.45 8.51
CA ASP A 577 29.72 -22.57 9.34
C ASP A 577 28.35 -23.09 8.89
N CYS A 578 28.23 -24.42 8.84
CA CYS A 578 26.91 -25.10 8.71
C CYS A 578 26.34 -25.30 10.11
N VAL A 579 25.28 -24.56 10.42
CA VAL A 579 24.64 -24.57 11.74
C VAL A 579 23.59 -25.68 11.81
N LYS A 580 23.69 -26.58 12.77
CA LYS A 580 22.71 -27.60 13.09
C LYS A 580 22.12 -27.33 14.46
N VAL A 581 20.82 -27.12 14.54
CA VAL A 581 20.08 -26.95 15.80
C VAL A 581 19.16 -28.16 15.98
N LYS A 582 19.36 -28.91 17.07
CA LYS A 582 18.39 -29.90 17.55
C LYS A 582 17.50 -29.20 18.59
N LEU A 583 16.25 -28.94 18.23
CA LEU A 583 15.27 -28.36 19.15
C LEU A 583 14.49 -29.45 19.88
N THR A 584 14.48 -29.39 21.21
CA THR A 584 13.61 -30.22 22.05
C THR A 584 12.57 -29.35 22.71
N ASN A 585 11.30 -29.66 22.51
CA ASN A 585 10.21 -28.93 23.14
C ASN A 585 9.88 -29.53 24.51
N ARG A 586 10.21 -28.81 25.58
CA ARG A 586 9.88 -29.15 26.98
C ARG A 586 8.79 -28.25 27.57
N LEU A 587 8.05 -27.53 26.70
CA LEU A 587 6.91 -26.73 27.14
C LEU A 587 5.80 -27.65 27.65
N LYS A 588 5.04 -27.16 28.62
CA LYS A 588 3.84 -27.85 29.16
C LYS A 588 2.76 -27.99 28.07
N SER A 589 2.68 -27.01 27.19
CA SER A 589 1.71 -26.98 26.09
C SER A 589 2.22 -26.15 24.92
N GLY A 590 1.66 -26.40 23.73
CA GLY A 590 1.97 -25.69 22.49
C GLY A 590 3.22 -26.22 21.78
N ASN A 591 3.23 -26.08 20.48
CA ASN A 591 4.37 -26.41 19.66
C ASN A 591 5.46 -25.35 19.81
N ALA A 592 6.72 -25.77 19.70
CA ALA A 592 7.88 -24.88 19.64
C ALA A 592 8.49 -24.91 18.24
N SER A 593 9.12 -23.83 17.81
CA SER A 593 9.89 -23.80 16.59
C SER A 593 11.14 -22.94 16.77
N PHE A 594 12.08 -23.05 15.84
CA PHE A 594 13.29 -22.25 15.84
C PHE A 594 13.46 -21.63 14.46
N HIS A 595 13.31 -20.33 14.36
CA HIS A 595 13.53 -19.56 13.16
C HIS A 595 14.69 -18.60 13.35
N ALA A 596 15.55 -18.48 12.35
CA ALA A 596 16.65 -17.54 12.35
C ALA A 596 16.59 -16.63 11.12
N ASN A 597 16.50 -15.34 11.37
CA ASN A 597 16.58 -14.33 10.33
C ASN A 597 18.03 -14.10 9.91
N ASN A 598 18.21 -13.53 8.71
CA ASN A 598 19.49 -13.08 8.16
C ASN A 598 20.56 -14.18 7.97
N ILE A 599 20.16 -15.44 8.00
CA ILE A 599 21.00 -16.57 7.60
C ILE A 599 20.26 -17.46 6.59
N ALA A 600 21.03 -18.22 5.81
CA ALA A 600 20.47 -19.17 4.86
C ALA A 600 19.80 -20.36 5.59
N PHE A 601 18.62 -20.75 5.12
CA PHE A 601 17.90 -21.93 5.60
C PHE A 601 17.23 -22.69 4.44
N ASP A 602 16.93 -23.95 4.64
CA ASP A 602 16.10 -24.73 3.71
C ASP A 602 14.62 -24.39 3.98
N PRO A 603 13.91 -23.71 3.07
CA PRO A 603 12.51 -23.30 3.30
C PRO A 603 11.58 -24.48 3.51
N LEU A 604 11.94 -25.65 3.02
CA LEU A 604 11.12 -26.87 3.11
C LEU A 604 11.38 -27.67 4.39
N LYS A 605 12.51 -27.42 5.12
CA LYS A 605 12.92 -28.28 6.24
C LYS A 605 13.38 -27.55 7.49
N SER A 606 13.97 -26.35 7.36
CA SER A 606 14.65 -25.67 8.48
C SER A 606 14.30 -24.19 8.61
N GLN A 607 13.20 -23.76 8.00
CA GLN A 607 12.68 -22.40 8.19
C GLN A 607 12.10 -22.21 9.61
N GLY A 608 11.59 -23.28 10.24
CA GLY A 608 10.98 -23.21 11.56
C GLY A 608 9.56 -22.61 11.58
N ILE A 609 9.03 -22.22 10.43
CA ILE A 609 7.69 -21.65 10.24
C ILE A 609 6.99 -22.42 9.12
N ASN A 610 5.70 -22.73 9.30
CA ASN A 610 4.89 -23.36 8.26
C ASN A 610 4.35 -22.31 7.30
N VAL A 611 5.08 -22.03 6.22
CA VAL A 611 4.76 -20.96 5.27
C VAL A 611 4.16 -21.52 3.99
N GLY A 612 3.06 -20.91 3.54
CA GLY A 612 2.46 -21.15 2.23
C GLY A 612 2.18 -22.60 1.96
N ASN A 613 2.66 -23.09 0.82
CA ASN A 613 2.53 -24.48 0.37
C ASN A 613 3.76 -25.34 0.68
N ASN A 614 4.70 -24.88 1.52
CA ASN A 614 5.84 -25.69 1.94
C ASN A 614 5.38 -27.01 2.58
N PRO A 615 6.07 -28.14 2.31
CA PRO A 615 5.67 -29.44 2.84
C PRO A 615 6.05 -29.63 4.30
N GLY A 616 5.36 -30.57 4.95
CA GLY A 616 5.67 -31.00 6.31
C GLY A 616 5.18 -30.03 7.38
N ASP A 617 5.56 -30.34 8.62
CA ASP A 617 5.38 -29.50 9.79
C ASP A 617 6.76 -29.14 10.33
N GLN A 618 7.06 -27.84 10.42
CA GLN A 618 8.37 -27.34 10.87
C GLN A 618 8.41 -27.02 12.37
N THR A 619 7.35 -27.35 13.08
CA THR A 619 7.27 -27.19 14.53
C THR A 619 7.51 -28.51 15.28
N VAL A 620 7.69 -28.41 16.58
CA VAL A 620 8.00 -29.53 17.48
C VAL A 620 6.95 -29.58 18.58
N ALA A 621 6.22 -30.68 18.67
CA ALA A 621 5.22 -30.89 19.71
C ALA A 621 5.87 -31.06 21.11
N PRO A 622 5.14 -30.82 22.21
CA PRO A 622 5.63 -31.05 23.56
C PRO A 622 6.20 -32.45 23.75
N GLY A 623 7.35 -32.55 24.42
CA GLY A 623 8.07 -33.81 24.65
C GLY A 623 8.79 -34.40 23.42
N LYS A 624 8.77 -33.73 22.27
CA LYS A 624 9.42 -34.18 21.04
C LYS A 624 10.67 -33.35 20.73
N SER A 625 11.47 -33.87 19.80
CA SER A 625 12.66 -33.18 19.26
C SER A 625 12.67 -33.23 17.73
N LYS A 626 13.26 -32.24 17.12
CA LYS A 626 13.49 -32.17 15.68
C LYS A 626 14.87 -31.61 15.37
#